data_8bc7395204788d06450b723e5c8379c1
#
_entry.id   8bc7395204788d06450b723e5c8379c1
#
_cell.length_a   1.000
_cell.length_b   1.000
_cell.length_c   1.000
_cell.angle_alpha   90.00
_cell.angle_beta   90.00
_cell.angle_gamma   90.00
#
_symmetry.space_group_name_H-M   'P 1'
#
loop_
_entity.id
_entity.type
_entity.pdbx_description
1 polymer ?
#
loop_
_entity_poly.entity_id
_entity_poly.type
_entity_poly.pdbx_seq_one_letter_code
_entity_poly.pdbx_strand_id
1 'polypeptide(L)'
;MTAEGNKKLVLSVPEVVFQPRQEKEIAPMLQFASCLAVGPGIGTSEETKLFLQAVLRELGKSGKQLPVVLDADALNLFAADESLWKLTAESGAAVICTPHMAEFARLAHVTVEQIRENRLQLAGQFAQEKNCILVLKDATTVVAAPDGRICILPVGNDGMAVAGSGDVLTGTIAGIAARLT
;
A
#
# COMPACT_ATOMS: atom_id res chain seq x y z
N MET A 1 -9.75 -8.16 1.84
CA MET A 1 -9.80 -9.62 1.55
C MET A 1 -8.66 -10.28 2.29
N THR A 2 -8.92 -11.35 3.01
CA THR A 2 -7.89 -12.09 3.75
C THR A 2 -7.58 -13.41 3.03
N ALA A 3 -6.38 -13.96 3.23
CA ALA A 3 -6.09 -15.32 2.79
C ALA A 3 -7.02 -16.33 3.49
N GLU A 4 -7.41 -17.41 2.82
CA GLU A 4 -8.37 -18.40 3.38
C GLU A 4 -7.99 -18.93 4.77
N GLY A 5 -6.69 -19.03 5.09
CA GLY A 5 -6.19 -19.45 6.41
C GLY A 5 -6.58 -18.52 7.57
N ASN A 6 -6.93 -17.27 7.29
CA ASN A 6 -7.25 -16.26 8.31
C ASN A 6 -8.74 -16.16 8.66
N LYS A 7 -9.59 -16.99 8.06
CA LYS A 7 -11.05 -16.99 8.27
C LYS A 7 -11.45 -17.09 9.76
N LYS A 8 -10.71 -17.88 10.55
CA LYS A 8 -10.96 -18.03 12.00
C LYS A 8 -10.64 -16.76 12.80
N LEU A 9 -9.64 -15.98 12.38
CA LEU A 9 -9.27 -14.73 13.04
C LEU A 9 -10.30 -13.61 12.79
N VAL A 10 -10.89 -13.58 11.59
CA VAL A 10 -11.92 -12.61 11.21
C VAL A 10 -13.20 -12.78 12.05
N LEU A 11 -13.52 -13.99 12.51
CA LEU A 11 -14.71 -14.26 13.33
C LEU A 11 -14.65 -13.60 14.72
N SER A 12 -13.49 -13.13 15.17
CA SER A 12 -13.35 -12.41 16.44
C SER A 12 -13.67 -10.90 16.35
N VAL A 13 -13.82 -10.37 15.14
CA VAL A 13 -14.09 -8.95 14.86
C VAL A 13 -15.36 -8.87 14.02
N PRO A 14 -16.54 -8.64 14.65
CA PRO A 14 -17.83 -8.75 13.97
C PRO A 14 -18.03 -7.74 12.83
N GLU A 15 -17.27 -6.64 12.82
CA GLU A 15 -17.31 -5.62 11.76
C GLU A 15 -16.57 -6.07 10.48
N VAL A 16 -15.78 -7.15 10.54
CA VAL A 16 -15.00 -7.62 9.38
C VAL A 16 -15.82 -8.64 8.59
N VAL A 17 -16.11 -8.30 7.34
CA VAL A 17 -16.74 -9.18 6.38
C VAL A 17 -15.69 -9.91 5.56
N PHE A 18 -15.69 -11.24 5.61
CA PHE A 18 -14.82 -12.07 4.81
C PHE A 18 -15.40 -12.24 3.39
N GLN A 19 -14.57 -11.96 2.38
CA GLN A 19 -14.87 -12.23 0.98
C GLN A 19 -13.73 -13.06 0.38
N PRO A 20 -14.01 -14.13 -0.37
CA PRO A 20 -12.99 -14.92 -1.05
C PRO A 20 -12.34 -14.09 -2.18
N ARG A 21 -11.08 -14.40 -2.51
CA ARG A 21 -10.38 -13.80 -3.65
C ARG A 21 -10.89 -14.41 -4.97
N GLN A 22 -12.00 -13.89 -5.49
CA GLN A 22 -12.56 -14.30 -6.77
C GLN A 22 -12.82 -13.06 -7.63
N GLU A 23 -12.46 -13.11 -8.90
CA GLU A 23 -12.61 -11.96 -9.82
C GLU A 23 -14.04 -11.43 -9.89
N LYS A 24 -15.04 -12.30 -9.86
CA LYS A 24 -16.47 -11.92 -9.87
C LYS A 24 -16.89 -11.05 -8.68
N GLU A 25 -16.14 -11.10 -7.58
CA GLU A 25 -16.44 -10.32 -6.36
C GLU A 25 -15.79 -8.94 -6.37
N ILE A 26 -14.87 -8.67 -7.32
CA ILE A 26 -14.12 -7.40 -7.37
C ILE A 26 -15.06 -6.21 -7.63
N ALA A 27 -15.86 -6.27 -8.70
CA ALA A 27 -16.74 -5.16 -9.06
C ALA A 27 -17.78 -4.84 -7.97
N PRO A 28 -18.52 -5.83 -7.39
CA PRO A 28 -19.40 -5.57 -6.25
C PRO A 28 -18.68 -4.94 -5.06
N MET A 29 -17.47 -5.41 -4.75
CA MET A 29 -16.67 -4.90 -3.64
C MET A 29 -16.28 -3.44 -3.84
N LEU A 30 -15.82 -3.07 -5.06
CA LEU A 30 -15.42 -1.72 -5.38
C LEU A 30 -16.60 -0.71 -5.32
N GLN A 31 -17.83 -1.16 -5.52
CA GLN A 31 -19.00 -0.29 -5.39
C GLN A 31 -19.15 0.30 -3.98
N PHE A 32 -18.86 -0.48 -2.95
CA PHE A 32 -19.01 -0.08 -1.55
C PHE A 32 -17.70 0.42 -0.92
N ALA A 33 -16.55 0.18 -1.58
CA ALA A 33 -15.26 0.61 -1.06
C ALA A 33 -15.13 2.15 -1.11
N SER A 34 -14.58 2.73 -0.03
CA SER A 34 -14.13 4.12 0.04
C SER A 34 -12.60 4.22 0.06
N CYS A 35 -11.89 3.12 0.33
CA CYS A 35 -10.43 2.99 0.24
C CYS A 35 -10.08 1.51 0.06
N LEU A 36 -8.97 1.23 -0.58
CA LEU A 36 -8.37 -0.10 -0.64
C LEU A 36 -7.09 -0.12 0.17
N ALA A 37 -6.92 -1.10 1.06
CA ALA A 37 -5.66 -1.40 1.72
C ALA A 37 -5.21 -2.79 1.28
N VAL A 38 -4.00 -2.87 0.73
CA VAL A 38 -3.49 -4.10 0.10
C VAL A 38 -2.07 -4.37 0.56
N GLY A 39 -1.80 -5.62 0.93
CA GLY A 39 -0.43 -6.06 1.17
C GLY A 39 -0.24 -6.96 2.37
N PRO A 40 -0.66 -6.58 3.59
CA PRO A 40 -0.43 -7.43 4.76
C PRO A 40 -0.94 -8.85 4.56
N GLY A 41 -0.01 -9.83 4.54
CA GLY A 41 -0.30 -11.26 4.50
C GLY A 41 -0.98 -11.77 3.22
N ILE A 42 -0.91 -11.05 2.10
CA ILE A 42 -1.52 -11.53 0.83
C ILE A 42 -0.63 -12.51 0.08
N GLY A 43 0.67 -12.56 0.39
CA GLY A 43 1.66 -13.34 -0.35
C GLY A 43 2.09 -12.69 -1.67
N THR A 44 3.18 -13.22 -2.23
CA THR A 44 3.78 -12.70 -3.48
C THR A 44 3.70 -13.70 -4.64
N SER A 45 2.74 -14.64 -4.59
CA SER A 45 2.55 -15.63 -5.66
C SER A 45 2.07 -14.97 -6.96
N GLU A 46 2.26 -15.67 -8.07
CA GLU A 46 1.74 -15.24 -9.38
C GLU A 46 0.21 -15.07 -9.36
N GLU A 47 -0.49 -15.97 -8.66
CA GLU A 47 -1.94 -15.88 -8.46
C GLU A 47 -2.34 -14.58 -7.75
N THR A 48 -1.60 -14.20 -6.69
CA THR A 48 -1.83 -12.93 -5.97
C THR A 48 -1.58 -11.73 -6.88
N LYS A 49 -0.52 -11.77 -7.68
CA LYS A 49 -0.21 -10.72 -8.65
C LYS A 49 -1.33 -10.56 -9.69
N LEU A 50 -1.77 -11.64 -10.30
CA LEU A 50 -2.86 -11.63 -11.28
C LEU A 50 -4.16 -11.09 -10.68
N PHE A 51 -4.48 -11.49 -9.45
CA PHE A 51 -5.63 -10.96 -8.74
C PHE A 51 -5.51 -9.44 -8.49
N LEU A 52 -4.34 -8.96 -8.07
CA LEU A 52 -4.09 -7.52 -7.89
C LEU A 52 -4.23 -6.74 -9.20
N GLN A 53 -3.70 -7.28 -10.29
CA GLN A 53 -3.90 -6.69 -11.63
C GLN A 53 -5.39 -6.62 -12.01
N ALA A 54 -6.17 -7.66 -11.70
CA ALA A 54 -7.62 -7.66 -11.95
C ALA A 54 -8.33 -6.58 -11.12
N VAL A 55 -7.96 -6.40 -9.85
CA VAL A 55 -8.49 -5.33 -8.99
C VAL A 55 -8.20 -3.94 -9.58
N LEU A 56 -6.95 -3.68 -9.99
CA LEU A 56 -6.56 -2.38 -10.56
C LEU A 56 -7.28 -2.09 -11.88
N ARG A 57 -7.41 -3.09 -12.77
CA ARG A 57 -8.16 -2.94 -14.02
C ARG A 57 -9.64 -2.65 -13.78
N GLU A 58 -10.25 -3.35 -12.82
CA GLU A 58 -11.66 -3.15 -12.50
C GLU A 58 -11.89 -1.80 -11.84
N LEU A 59 -10.95 -1.35 -10.99
CA LEU A 59 -10.97 0.01 -10.44
C LEU A 59 -10.97 1.06 -11.56
N GLY A 60 -10.08 0.93 -12.55
CA GLY A 60 -10.04 1.83 -13.71
C GLY A 60 -11.36 1.86 -14.49
N LYS A 61 -12.00 0.70 -14.72
CA LYS A 61 -13.31 0.62 -15.38
C LYS A 61 -14.43 1.28 -14.56
N SER A 62 -14.34 1.23 -13.24
CA SER A 62 -15.37 1.77 -12.35
C SER A 62 -15.47 3.30 -12.39
N GLY A 63 -14.42 3.99 -12.84
CA GLY A 63 -14.32 5.45 -12.82
C GLY A 63 -14.21 6.06 -11.42
N LYS A 64 -14.12 5.25 -10.36
CA LYS A 64 -13.93 5.71 -8.98
C LYS A 64 -12.48 6.06 -8.72
N GLN A 65 -12.23 7.21 -8.13
CA GLN A 65 -10.92 7.61 -7.62
C GLN A 65 -10.77 7.18 -6.16
N LEU A 66 -10.52 5.90 -5.93
CA LEU A 66 -10.31 5.38 -4.58
C LEU A 66 -8.85 5.55 -4.15
N PRO A 67 -8.61 5.95 -2.89
CA PRO A 67 -7.29 5.80 -2.28
C PRO A 67 -6.90 4.31 -2.21
N VAL A 68 -5.64 4.02 -2.55
CA VAL A 68 -5.06 2.67 -2.48
C VAL A 68 -3.82 2.72 -1.61
N VAL A 69 -3.88 2.07 -0.45
CA VAL A 69 -2.74 1.95 0.47
C VAL A 69 -2.02 0.64 0.17
N LEU A 70 -0.74 0.72 -0.16
CA LEU A 70 0.14 -0.41 -0.47
C LEU A 70 1.15 -0.60 0.66
N ASP A 71 1.21 -1.81 1.23
CA ASP A 71 2.16 -2.18 2.28
C ASP A 71 2.67 -3.61 2.08
N ALA A 72 3.75 -3.98 2.74
CA ALA A 72 4.26 -5.35 2.86
C ALA A 72 4.35 -6.09 1.50
N ASP A 73 3.62 -7.21 1.35
CA ASP A 73 3.69 -8.05 0.14
C ASP A 73 3.26 -7.33 -1.14
N ALA A 74 2.33 -6.37 -1.06
CA ALA A 74 1.98 -5.56 -2.23
C ALA A 74 3.17 -4.73 -2.71
N LEU A 75 3.95 -4.12 -1.81
CA LEU A 75 5.15 -3.38 -2.18
C LEU A 75 6.20 -4.29 -2.84
N ASN A 76 6.33 -5.55 -2.38
CA ASN A 76 7.22 -6.52 -2.99
C ASN A 76 6.76 -6.90 -4.41
N LEU A 77 5.45 -7.04 -4.65
CA LEU A 77 4.90 -7.27 -5.99
C LEU A 77 5.16 -6.08 -6.92
N PHE A 78 4.97 -4.84 -6.44
CA PHE A 78 5.24 -3.63 -7.21
C PHE A 78 6.73 -3.42 -7.50
N ALA A 79 7.62 -3.86 -6.60
CA ALA A 79 9.06 -3.85 -6.85
C ALA A 79 9.49 -4.87 -7.92
N ALA A 80 8.77 -6.00 -8.03
CA ALA A 80 9.08 -7.07 -8.97
C ALA A 80 8.44 -6.88 -10.36
N ASP A 81 7.36 -6.09 -10.47
CA ASP A 81 6.59 -5.94 -11.71
C ASP A 81 6.15 -4.49 -11.94
N GLU A 82 6.88 -3.78 -12.79
CA GLU A 82 6.61 -2.38 -13.16
C GLU A 82 5.23 -2.18 -13.82
N SER A 83 4.64 -3.24 -14.40
CA SER A 83 3.31 -3.18 -15.00
C SER A 83 2.21 -2.82 -14.00
N LEU A 84 2.40 -3.13 -12.72
CA LEU A 84 1.47 -2.77 -11.65
C LEU A 84 1.38 -1.25 -11.45
N TRP A 85 2.51 -0.54 -11.56
CA TRP A 85 2.52 0.92 -11.52
C TRP A 85 1.76 1.54 -12.68
N LYS A 86 1.92 0.97 -13.88
CA LYS A 86 1.19 1.41 -15.07
C LYS A 86 -0.32 1.23 -14.89
N LEU A 87 -0.76 0.04 -14.47
CA LEU A 87 -2.17 -0.25 -14.19
C LEU A 87 -2.75 0.69 -13.12
N THR A 88 -1.96 1.00 -12.10
CA THR A 88 -2.36 1.92 -11.03
C THR A 88 -2.56 3.34 -11.57
N ALA A 89 -1.65 3.83 -12.40
CA ALA A 89 -1.80 5.13 -13.06
C ALA A 89 -3.04 5.17 -13.97
N GLU A 90 -3.28 4.11 -14.74
CA GLU A 90 -4.46 3.97 -15.60
C GLU A 90 -5.77 3.89 -14.80
N SER A 91 -5.73 3.37 -13.58
CA SER A 91 -6.91 3.29 -12.71
C SER A 91 -7.34 4.63 -12.12
N GLY A 92 -6.49 5.65 -12.16
CA GLY A 92 -6.74 6.94 -11.50
C GLY A 92 -6.70 6.89 -9.97
N ALA A 93 -6.18 5.81 -9.38
CA ALA A 93 -6.09 5.66 -7.92
C ALA A 93 -5.12 6.66 -7.29
N ALA A 94 -5.49 7.21 -6.14
CA ALA A 94 -4.58 7.95 -5.28
C ALA A 94 -3.77 6.98 -4.42
N VAL A 95 -2.50 6.78 -4.76
CA VAL A 95 -1.64 5.75 -4.13
C VAL A 95 -0.93 6.28 -2.90
N ILE A 96 -0.93 5.48 -1.84
CA ILE A 96 -0.15 5.69 -0.62
C ILE A 96 0.69 4.44 -0.39
N CYS A 97 2.02 4.59 -0.37
CA CYS A 97 2.95 3.50 -0.08
C CYS A 97 3.54 3.65 1.31
N THR A 98 3.61 2.56 2.09
CA THR A 98 4.11 2.58 3.46
C THR A 98 5.32 1.68 3.68
N PRO A 99 6.40 1.76 2.86
CA PRO A 99 7.55 0.88 2.99
C PRO A 99 8.39 1.18 4.24
N HIS A 100 8.98 0.15 4.83
CA HIS A 100 10.19 0.30 5.64
C HIS A 100 11.43 0.39 4.74
N MET A 101 12.61 0.67 5.30
CA MET A 101 13.85 0.92 4.55
C MET A 101 14.19 -0.19 3.53
N ALA A 102 14.05 -1.46 3.91
CA ALA A 102 14.40 -2.56 3.01
C ALA A 102 13.34 -2.79 1.89
N GLU A 103 12.06 -2.50 2.14
CA GLU A 103 11.01 -2.49 1.12
C GLU A 103 11.24 -1.34 0.13
N PHE A 104 11.57 -0.16 0.64
CA PHE A 104 11.87 0.99 -0.20
C PHE A 104 13.12 0.76 -1.06
N ALA A 105 14.16 0.12 -0.52
CA ALA A 105 15.34 -0.25 -1.28
C ALA A 105 14.99 -1.12 -2.50
N ARG A 106 14.08 -2.09 -2.33
CA ARG A 106 13.59 -2.92 -3.45
C ARG A 106 12.75 -2.12 -4.45
N LEU A 107 11.83 -1.27 -3.96
CA LEU A 107 10.95 -0.45 -4.80
C LEU A 107 11.72 0.56 -5.65
N ALA A 108 12.72 1.21 -5.06
CA ALA A 108 13.52 2.25 -5.72
C ALA A 108 14.77 1.68 -6.44
N HIS A 109 15.01 0.36 -6.35
CA HIS A 109 16.19 -0.32 -6.92
C HIS A 109 17.52 0.30 -6.46
N VAL A 110 17.61 0.62 -5.17
CA VAL A 110 18.80 1.20 -4.52
C VAL A 110 19.19 0.39 -3.28
N THR A 111 20.37 0.64 -2.70
CA THR A 111 20.75 0.01 -1.44
C THR A 111 20.22 0.79 -0.23
N VAL A 112 20.13 0.14 0.93
CA VAL A 112 19.74 0.80 2.19
C VAL A 112 20.74 1.90 2.56
N GLU A 113 22.03 1.71 2.26
CA GLU A 113 23.10 2.69 2.49
C GLU A 113 22.86 3.95 1.66
N GLN A 114 22.54 3.81 0.38
CA GLN A 114 22.19 4.94 -0.49
C GLN A 114 20.96 5.70 0.02
N ILE A 115 19.97 4.97 0.56
CA ILE A 115 18.79 5.62 1.16
C ILE A 115 19.19 6.42 2.40
N ARG A 116 20.05 5.88 3.27
CA ARG A 116 20.52 6.59 4.48
C ARG A 116 21.25 7.88 4.16
N GLU A 117 22.06 7.88 3.10
CA GLU A 117 22.81 9.04 2.65
C GLU A 117 21.93 10.12 1.98
N ASN A 118 20.91 9.70 1.22
CA ASN A 118 20.13 10.59 0.35
C ASN A 118 18.61 10.45 0.56
N ARG A 119 18.17 10.16 1.80
CA ARG A 119 16.79 9.74 2.12
C ARG A 119 15.72 10.69 1.60
N LEU A 120 15.87 11.99 1.84
CA LEU A 120 14.86 12.98 1.45
C LEU A 120 14.78 13.12 -0.06
N GLN A 121 15.92 13.12 -0.73
CA GLN A 121 15.99 13.23 -2.19
C GLN A 121 15.36 12.00 -2.86
N LEU A 122 15.75 10.79 -2.44
CA LEU A 122 15.22 9.55 -3.01
C LEU A 122 13.72 9.38 -2.73
N ALA A 123 13.26 9.75 -1.53
CA ALA A 123 11.85 9.72 -1.19
C ALA A 123 11.04 10.69 -2.06
N GLY A 124 11.51 11.92 -2.24
CA GLY A 124 10.86 12.92 -3.07
C GLY A 124 10.82 12.52 -4.55
N GLN A 125 11.95 12.05 -5.11
CA GLN A 125 12.02 11.56 -6.48
C GLN A 125 11.06 10.41 -6.73
N PHE A 126 11.06 9.41 -5.85
CA PHE A 126 10.16 8.26 -5.97
C PHE A 126 8.69 8.67 -5.93
N ALA A 127 8.31 9.55 -4.98
CA ALA A 127 6.94 10.03 -4.86
C ALA A 127 6.46 10.76 -6.13
N GLN A 128 7.33 11.57 -6.73
CA GLN A 128 7.04 12.27 -7.99
C GLN A 128 6.96 11.31 -9.18
N GLU A 129 7.95 10.43 -9.36
CA GLU A 129 8.01 9.49 -10.48
C GLU A 129 6.84 8.50 -10.50
N LYS A 130 6.47 7.98 -9.33
CA LYS A 130 5.36 7.03 -9.19
C LYS A 130 4.00 7.69 -8.94
N ASN A 131 3.96 9.03 -8.86
CA ASN A 131 2.76 9.81 -8.55
C ASN A 131 2.03 9.28 -7.31
N CYS A 132 2.77 9.09 -6.20
CA CYS A 132 2.24 8.52 -4.98
C CYS A 132 2.64 9.32 -3.74
N ILE A 133 1.91 9.14 -2.64
CA ILE A 133 2.37 9.54 -1.32
C ILE A 133 3.23 8.41 -0.77
N LEU A 134 4.48 8.71 -0.44
CA LEU A 134 5.41 7.77 0.17
C LEU A 134 5.51 8.05 1.68
N VAL A 135 5.24 7.04 2.50
CA VAL A 135 5.45 7.05 3.96
C VAL A 135 6.62 6.11 4.25
N LEU A 136 7.84 6.62 4.19
CA LEU A 136 9.05 5.84 4.42
C LEU A 136 9.28 5.67 5.93
N LYS A 137 8.97 4.45 6.41
CA LYS A 137 9.04 4.09 7.84
C LYS A 137 10.50 3.87 8.26
N ASP A 138 10.89 4.55 9.33
CA ASP A 138 12.16 4.37 10.05
C ASP A 138 12.02 5.01 11.44
N ALA A 139 13.08 5.05 12.27
CA ALA A 139 13.13 5.77 13.54
C ALA A 139 12.62 7.23 13.41
N THR A 140 12.89 7.84 12.27
CA THR A 140 12.29 9.11 11.84
C THR A 140 11.59 8.88 10.50
N THR A 141 10.26 8.92 10.50
CA THR A 141 9.47 8.70 9.28
C THR A 141 9.54 9.91 8.35
N VAL A 142 9.71 9.65 7.06
CA VAL A 142 9.65 10.65 6.00
C VAL A 142 8.37 10.44 5.18
N VAL A 143 7.58 11.50 5.03
CA VAL A 143 6.42 11.51 4.13
C VAL A 143 6.73 12.42 2.96
N ALA A 144 6.71 11.88 1.75
CA ALA A 144 6.89 12.62 0.52
C ALA A 144 5.63 12.55 -0.35
N ALA A 145 5.25 13.68 -0.92
CA ALA A 145 4.09 13.80 -1.80
C ALA A 145 4.52 14.02 -3.27
N PRO A 146 3.69 13.68 -4.25
CA PRO A 146 4.01 13.81 -5.67
C PRO A 146 4.20 15.27 -6.12
N ASP A 147 3.67 16.23 -5.37
CA ASP A 147 3.84 17.66 -5.62
C ASP A 147 5.17 18.25 -5.08
N GLY A 148 6.04 17.39 -4.57
CA GLY A 148 7.36 17.77 -4.05
C GLY A 148 7.40 18.15 -2.57
N ARG A 149 6.26 18.18 -1.87
CA ARG A 149 6.25 18.42 -0.42
C ARG A 149 6.84 17.22 0.32
N ILE A 150 7.70 17.52 1.30
CA ILE A 150 8.31 16.53 2.19
C ILE A 150 8.05 16.94 3.64
N CYS A 151 7.61 16.00 4.45
CA CYS A 151 7.45 16.14 5.88
C CYS A 151 8.31 15.10 6.60
N ILE A 152 8.97 15.53 7.67
CA ILE A 152 9.76 14.67 8.56
C ILE A 152 9.03 14.57 9.90
N LEU A 153 8.75 13.37 10.35
CA LEU A 153 8.07 13.09 11.60
C LEU A 153 9.10 12.55 12.63
N PRO A 154 9.65 13.41 13.50
CA PRO A 154 10.63 13.00 14.50
C PRO A 154 9.94 12.44 15.76
N VAL A 155 8.78 11.80 15.60
CA VAL A 155 7.97 11.25 16.68
C VAL A 155 7.93 9.73 16.59
N GLY A 156 7.93 9.07 17.70
CA GLY A 156 7.93 7.62 17.82
C GLY A 156 8.83 7.17 18.97
N ASN A 157 8.81 5.89 19.26
CA ASN A 157 9.69 5.25 20.21
C ASN A 157 9.90 3.77 19.85
N ASP A 158 10.90 3.14 20.45
CA ASP A 158 11.28 1.76 20.17
C ASP A 158 10.17 0.75 20.50
N GLY A 159 9.23 1.10 21.38
CA GLY A 159 8.06 0.28 21.70
C GLY A 159 7.09 0.11 20.54
N MET A 160 7.21 0.94 19.49
CA MET A 160 6.43 0.79 18.26
C MET A 160 7.01 -0.28 17.30
N ALA A 161 8.24 -0.77 17.55
CA ALA A 161 8.90 -1.80 16.74
C ALA A 161 8.42 -3.21 17.11
N VAL A 162 7.11 -3.41 17.09
CA VAL A 162 6.46 -4.70 17.39
C VAL A 162 5.75 -5.24 16.15
N ALA A 163 5.63 -6.57 16.09
CA ALA A 163 4.90 -7.23 15.00
C ALA A 163 3.46 -6.71 14.93
N GLY A 164 2.98 -6.42 13.72
CA GLY A 164 1.63 -5.91 13.46
C GLY A 164 1.48 -4.38 13.54
N SER A 165 2.49 -3.62 14.04
CA SER A 165 2.41 -2.16 14.06
C SER A 165 2.28 -1.55 12.67
N GLY A 166 2.91 -2.17 11.65
CA GLY A 166 2.76 -1.79 10.24
C GLY A 166 1.32 -1.99 9.74
N ASP A 167 0.71 -3.12 10.09
CA ASP A 167 -0.67 -3.44 9.70
C ASP A 167 -1.66 -2.45 10.33
N VAL A 168 -1.43 -2.07 11.60
CA VAL A 168 -2.22 -1.03 12.28
C VAL A 168 -2.06 0.32 11.58
N LEU A 169 -0.84 0.70 11.21
CA LEU A 169 -0.59 1.94 10.47
C LEU A 169 -1.32 1.94 9.13
N THR A 170 -1.20 0.86 8.38
CA THR A 170 -1.86 0.68 7.08
C THR A 170 -3.38 0.80 7.22
N GLY A 171 -3.98 0.14 8.19
CA GLY A 171 -5.41 0.24 8.49
C GLY A 171 -5.83 1.64 8.93
N THR A 172 -5.03 2.32 9.75
CA THR A 172 -5.28 3.69 10.19
C THR A 172 -5.25 4.68 9.02
N ILE A 173 -4.23 4.60 8.16
CA ILE A 173 -4.13 5.44 6.95
C ILE A 173 -5.33 5.19 6.05
N ALA A 174 -5.70 3.93 5.82
CA ALA A 174 -6.85 3.58 4.99
C ALA A 174 -8.17 4.13 5.55
N GLY A 175 -8.38 4.02 6.85
CA GLY A 175 -9.55 4.56 7.53
C GLY A 175 -9.67 6.08 7.45
N ILE A 176 -8.54 6.80 7.56
CA ILE A 176 -8.50 8.26 7.38
C ILE A 176 -8.75 8.62 5.92
N ALA A 177 -8.06 7.97 4.97
CA ALA A 177 -8.19 8.23 3.55
C ALA A 177 -9.63 8.00 3.06
N ALA A 178 -10.30 6.94 3.55
CA ALA A 178 -11.70 6.66 3.24
C ALA A 178 -12.70 7.74 3.67
N ARG A 179 -12.32 8.64 4.57
CA ARG A 179 -13.18 9.75 5.04
C ARG A 179 -12.94 11.06 4.29
N LEU A 180 -11.87 11.13 3.50
CA LEU A 180 -11.48 12.33 2.76
C LEU A 180 -11.99 12.30 1.31
N THR A 181 -12.52 11.17 0.88
CA THR A 181 -13.18 10.97 -0.42
C THR A 181 -14.69 11.01 -0.25
#